data_99717570522015130c9b896f068d5c1b
#
_entry.id   99717570522015130c9b896f068d5c1b
#
_cell.length_a   1.000
_cell.length_b   1.000
_cell.length_c   1.000
_cell.angle_alpha   90.00
_cell.angle_beta   90.00
_cell.angle_gamma   90.00
#
_symmetry.space_group_name_H-M   'P 1'
#
loop_
_entity.id
_entity.type
_entity.pdbx_description
1 polymer ?
#
loop_
_entity_poly.entity_id
_entity_poly.type
_entity_poly.pdbx_seq_one_letter_code
_entity_poly.pdbx_strand_id
1 'polypeptide(L)'
;VYTLGKSGDEHNMLCTEEYLRSLGAEFYHIDRGGDITFHGPGQLVCYPILDLDAIGLGVRRYIEALEQSVIDLAAEYGIEAHRSEGASGVWVTQGKHLVKLCAVGVRASHGVTMHGLAMNVATDLNWFHLINPCGFTDRGVCSLSTLTGRSVTMEEVKPKFIYHLTKNLNVKYKK
;
A
#
# COMPACT_ATOMS: atom_id res chain seq x y z
N VAL A 1 13.42 -2.73 -0.29
CA VAL A 1 13.38 -3.51 0.96
C VAL A 1 12.12 -4.35 1.03
N TYR A 2 12.17 -5.47 1.74
CA TYR A 2 11.01 -6.29 2.09
C TYR A 2 10.72 -6.13 3.58
N THR A 3 9.44 -6.08 3.92
CA THR A 3 9.03 -5.98 5.32
C THR A 3 7.97 -7.03 5.64
N LEU A 4 8.16 -7.77 6.73
CA LEU A 4 7.19 -8.69 7.30
C LEU A 4 6.46 -8.01 8.46
N GLY A 5 5.15 -7.94 8.38
CA GLY A 5 4.32 -7.37 9.44
C GLY A 5 4.09 -8.34 10.60
N LYS A 6 3.47 -7.85 11.67
CA LYS A 6 3.30 -8.58 12.93
C LYS A 6 2.54 -9.92 12.80
N SER A 7 1.64 -10.02 11.84
CA SER A 7 0.83 -11.24 11.58
C SER A 7 1.26 -11.99 10.31
N GLY A 8 2.45 -11.68 9.79
CA GLY A 8 2.97 -12.30 8.59
C GLY A 8 3.62 -13.65 8.83
N ASP A 9 3.67 -14.46 7.76
CA ASP A 9 4.33 -15.74 7.72
C ASP A 9 5.63 -15.62 6.88
N GLU A 10 6.77 -15.99 7.47
CA GLU A 10 8.07 -15.99 6.77
C GLU A 10 8.09 -16.89 5.53
N HIS A 11 7.25 -17.94 5.48
CA HIS A 11 7.11 -18.80 4.30
C HIS A 11 6.57 -18.06 3.08
N ASN A 12 6.04 -16.86 3.26
CA ASN A 12 5.64 -15.99 2.16
C ASN A 12 6.83 -15.27 1.49
N MET A 13 8.03 -15.39 2.03
CA MET A 13 9.28 -15.08 1.32
C MET A 13 9.70 -16.31 0.51
N LEU A 14 9.81 -16.17 -0.81
CA LEU A 14 10.10 -17.26 -1.75
C LEU A 14 11.58 -17.43 -2.05
N CYS A 15 12.44 -16.67 -1.39
CA CYS A 15 13.90 -16.73 -1.56
C CYS A 15 14.63 -16.54 -0.22
N THR A 16 15.91 -16.81 -0.20
CA THR A 16 16.75 -16.60 1.01
C THR A 16 17.13 -15.13 1.17
N GLU A 17 17.39 -14.71 2.40
CA GLU A 17 17.93 -13.35 2.65
C GLU A 17 19.27 -13.11 1.97
N GLU A 18 20.13 -14.15 1.83
CA GLU A 18 21.40 -14.04 1.11
C GLU A 18 21.16 -13.68 -0.36
N TYR A 19 20.17 -14.32 -0.99
CA TYR A 19 19.80 -14.00 -2.35
C TYR A 19 19.26 -12.58 -2.47
N LEU A 20 18.42 -12.12 -1.53
CA LEU A 20 17.97 -10.73 -1.51
C LEU A 20 19.14 -9.74 -1.42
N ARG A 21 20.10 -10.00 -0.51
CA ARG A 21 21.30 -9.14 -0.37
C ARG A 21 22.13 -9.11 -1.64
N SER A 22 22.23 -10.23 -2.37
CA SER A 22 22.95 -10.27 -3.65
C SER A 22 22.30 -9.40 -4.74
N LEU A 23 20.97 -9.17 -4.61
CA LEU A 23 20.21 -8.25 -5.47
C LEU A 23 20.20 -6.79 -4.96
N GLY A 24 20.89 -6.51 -3.85
CA GLY A 24 20.90 -5.19 -3.22
C GLY A 24 19.62 -4.87 -2.43
N ALA A 25 18.86 -5.89 -2.02
CA ALA A 25 17.66 -5.75 -1.22
C ALA A 25 17.86 -6.30 0.20
N GLU A 26 17.06 -5.82 1.14
CA GLU A 26 17.11 -6.19 2.56
C GLU A 26 15.72 -6.61 3.04
N PHE A 27 15.69 -7.40 4.13
CA PHE A 27 14.48 -7.89 4.77
C PHE A 27 14.42 -7.46 6.23
N TYR A 28 13.24 -7.03 6.68
CA TYR A 28 13.02 -6.57 8.05
C TYR A 28 11.68 -7.06 8.61
N HIS A 29 11.71 -7.51 9.86
CA HIS A 29 10.50 -7.69 10.68
C HIS A 29 10.10 -6.33 11.27
N ILE A 30 8.85 -5.94 11.10
CA ILE A 30 8.32 -4.69 11.63
C ILE A 30 6.94 -4.89 12.26
N ASP A 31 6.51 -3.92 13.05
CA ASP A 31 5.32 -4.02 13.89
C ASP A 31 4.02 -3.47 13.27
N ARG A 32 4.01 -3.21 11.95
CA ARG A 32 2.78 -2.88 11.22
C ARG A 32 1.83 -4.08 11.15
N GLY A 33 0.55 -3.81 10.94
CA GLY A 33 -0.41 -4.85 10.57
C GLY A 33 -0.12 -5.47 9.20
N GLY A 34 -0.65 -6.67 8.99
CA GLY A 34 -0.53 -7.41 7.73
C GLY A 34 0.71 -8.28 7.63
N ASP A 35 0.93 -8.82 6.44
CA ASP A 35 1.93 -9.82 6.08
C ASP A 35 3.12 -9.18 5.33
N ILE A 36 3.86 -9.97 4.53
CA ILE A 36 5.01 -9.51 3.75
C ILE A 36 4.61 -8.55 2.62
N THR A 37 5.46 -7.56 2.39
CA THR A 37 5.37 -6.68 1.22
C THR A 37 6.74 -6.18 0.78
N PHE A 38 6.78 -5.58 -0.41
CA PHE A 38 7.97 -4.94 -0.97
C PHE A 38 7.79 -3.43 -1.00
N HIS A 39 8.88 -2.71 -0.73
CA HIS A 39 9.00 -1.26 -0.89
C HIS A 39 10.21 -0.92 -1.74
N GLY A 40 10.01 -0.13 -2.79
CA GLY A 40 11.08 0.26 -3.71
C GLY A 40 10.78 1.53 -4.51
N PRO A 41 11.71 1.94 -5.38
CA PRO A 41 11.54 3.09 -6.26
C PRO A 41 10.23 3.02 -7.07
N GLY A 42 9.62 4.18 -7.29
CA GLY A 42 8.35 4.25 -8.01
C GLY A 42 7.11 3.91 -7.17
N GLN A 43 7.26 3.63 -5.86
CA GLN A 43 6.16 3.39 -4.93
C GLN A 43 5.87 4.64 -4.10
N LEU A 44 4.61 5.06 -4.03
CA LEU A 44 4.17 6.11 -3.10
C LEU A 44 3.93 5.48 -1.72
N VAL A 45 4.83 5.76 -0.79
CA VAL A 45 4.69 5.39 0.61
C VAL A 45 4.18 6.59 1.39
N CYS A 46 3.12 6.40 2.17
CA CYS A 46 2.55 7.44 3.03
C CYS A 46 2.29 6.90 4.43
N TYR A 47 2.86 7.55 5.43
CA TYR A 47 2.71 7.26 6.85
C TYR A 47 2.07 8.45 7.56
N PRO A 48 0.73 8.57 7.58
CA PRO A 48 0.06 9.62 8.33
C PRO A 48 0.20 9.35 9.83
N ILE A 49 0.85 10.26 10.54
CA ILE A 49 1.00 10.20 12.01
C ILE A 49 -0.07 11.12 12.60
N LEU A 50 -1.12 10.52 13.12
CA LEU A 50 -2.33 11.21 13.58
C LEU A 50 -2.71 10.73 14.98
N ASP A 51 -3.20 11.63 15.80
CA ASP A 51 -3.95 11.31 16.98
C ASP A 51 -5.42 11.09 16.57
N LEU A 52 -5.84 9.82 16.53
CA LEU A 52 -7.18 9.43 16.09
C LEU A 52 -8.27 9.92 17.05
N ASP A 53 -7.97 9.99 18.35
CA ASP A 53 -8.91 10.47 19.35
C ASP A 53 -9.17 11.96 19.15
N ALA A 54 -8.12 12.74 18.87
CA ALA A 54 -8.21 14.16 18.60
C ALA A 54 -9.03 14.50 17.34
N ILE A 55 -9.06 13.60 16.34
CA ILE A 55 -9.85 13.79 15.12
C ILE A 55 -11.17 13.00 15.09
N GLY A 56 -11.51 12.31 16.20
CA GLY A 56 -12.75 11.56 16.34
C GLY A 56 -12.90 10.35 15.42
N LEU A 57 -11.78 9.71 15.03
CA LEU A 57 -11.77 8.54 14.16
C LEU A 57 -11.35 7.27 14.91
N GLY A 58 -12.06 6.18 14.66
CA GLY A 58 -11.58 4.84 15.03
C GLY A 58 -10.62 4.28 13.96
N VAL A 59 -9.76 3.33 14.35
CA VAL A 59 -8.75 2.70 13.47
C VAL A 59 -9.37 2.14 12.19
N ARG A 60 -10.54 1.53 12.26
CA ARG A 60 -11.22 0.99 11.08
C ARG A 60 -11.57 2.07 10.07
N ARG A 61 -12.18 3.18 10.53
CA ARG A 61 -12.52 4.31 9.67
C ARG A 61 -11.27 5.01 9.11
N TYR A 62 -10.20 5.03 9.89
CA TYR A 62 -8.91 5.52 9.40
C TYR A 62 -8.39 4.69 8.23
N ILE A 63 -8.39 3.35 8.34
CA ILE A 63 -8.01 2.44 7.25
C ILE A 63 -8.91 2.66 6.03
N GLU A 64 -10.23 2.72 6.22
CA GLU A 64 -11.20 2.97 5.17
C GLU A 64 -10.94 4.33 4.47
N ALA A 65 -10.51 5.37 5.19
CA ALA A 65 -10.16 6.66 4.62
C ALA A 65 -8.86 6.61 3.79
N LEU A 66 -7.85 5.84 4.24
CA LEU A 66 -6.64 5.59 3.47
C LEU A 66 -6.96 4.91 2.14
N GLU A 67 -7.74 3.83 2.19
CA GLU A 67 -8.16 3.08 1.01
C GLU A 67 -9.01 3.93 0.07
N GLN A 68 -9.97 4.70 0.60
CA GLN A 68 -10.81 5.60 -0.20
C GLN A 68 -9.97 6.65 -0.93
N SER A 69 -8.92 7.16 -0.29
CA SER A 69 -8.04 8.15 -0.91
C SER A 69 -7.29 7.60 -2.13
N VAL A 70 -6.91 6.32 -2.07
CA VAL A 70 -6.31 5.64 -3.22
C VAL A 70 -7.35 5.33 -4.30
N ILE A 71 -8.57 4.93 -3.93
CA ILE A 71 -9.66 4.67 -4.87
C ILE A 71 -10.04 5.95 -5.62
N ASP A 72 -10.22 7.07 -4.90
CA ASP A 72 -10.54 8.36 -5.49
C ASP A 72 -9.43 8.85 -6.43
N LEU A 73 -8.17 8.66 -6.03
CA LEU A 73 -7.02 8.96 -6.87
C LEU A 73 -7.00 8.10 -8.14
N ALA A 74 -7.21 6.78 -8.02
CA ALA A 74 -7.23 5.86 -9.16
C ALA A 74 -8.32 6.24 -10.18
N ALA A 75 -9.47 6.70 -9.69
CA ALA A 75 -10.58 7.19 -10.53
C ALA A 75 -10.18 8.38 -11.41
N GLU A 76 -9.28 9.29 -10.94
CA GLU A 76 -8.75 10.38 -11.77
C GLU A 76 -7.91 9.89 -12.97
N TYR A 77 -7.45 8.64 -12.91
CA TYR A 77 -6.72 7.97 -13.99
C TYR A 77 -7.62 7.04 -14.83
N GLY A 78 -8.94 7.07 -14.59
CA GLY A 78 -9.89 6.18 -15.26
C GLY A 78 -9.83 4.73 -14.81
N ILE A 79 -9.27 4.46 -13.62
CA ILE A 79 -9.11 3.12 -13.07
C ILE A 79 -10.21 2.88 -12.03
N GLU A 80 -11.00 1.82 -12.24
CA GLU A 80 -11.98 1.34 -11.28
C GLU A 80 -11.29 0.46 -10.23
N ALA A 81 -10.92 1.09 -9.10
CA ALA A 81 -10.30 0.42 -7.98
C ALA A 81 -11.32 0.23 -6.82
N HIS A 82 -11.14 -0.82 -6.04
CA HIS A 82 -12.08 -1.18 -4.98
C HIS A 82 -11.38 -1.84 -3.79
N ARG A 83 -12.11 -2.00 -2.68
CA ARG A 83 -11.73 -2.83 -1.53
C ARG A 83 -12.03 -4.28 -1.83
N SER A 84 -11.29 -5.19 -1.19
CA SER A 84 -11.57 -6.63 -1.22
C SER A 84 -11.99 -7.09 0.17
N GLU A 85 -13.05 -7.89 0.24
CA GLU A 85 -13.50 -8.46 1.50
C GLU A 85 -12.40 -9.35 2.11
N GLY A 86 -12.16 -9.19 3.42
CA GLY A 86 -11.17 -9.97 4.16
C GLY A 86 -9.70 -9.62 3.88
N ALA A 87 -9.42 -8.62 3.02
CA ALA A 87 -8.05 -8.24 2.68
C ALA A 87 -7.89 -6.72 2.60
N SER A 88 -7.10 -6.13 3.52
CA SER A 88 -6.79 -4.70 3.48
C SER A 88 -6.00 -4.31 2.23
N GLY A 89 -6.19 -3.05 1.81
CA GLY A 89 -5.57 -2.48 0.64
C GLY A 89 -6.56 -2.18 -0.49
N VAL A 90 -6.02 -1.69 -1.60
CA VAL A 90 -6.83 -1.32 -2.77
C VAL A 90 -6.49 -2.21 -3.94
N TRP A 91 -7.53 -2.68 -4.61
CA TRP A 91 -7.47 -3.71 -5.62
C TRP A 91 -8.11 -3.25 -6.93
N VAL A 92 -7.71 -3.90 -8.01
CA VAL A 92 -8.29 -3.71 -9.36
C VAL A 92 -8.60 -5.07 -9.94
N THR A 93 -9.74 -5.19 -10.61
CA THR A 93 -10.12 -6.41 -11.34
C THR A 93 -9.59 -6.34 -12.76
N GLN A 94 -8.69 -7.24 -13.13
CA GLN A 94 -8.19 -7.40 -14.50
C GLN A 94 -8.67 -8.75 -15.07
N GLY A 95 -9.70 -8.71 -15.89
CA GLY A 95 -10.36 -9.92 -16.39
C GLY A 95 -10.96 -10.74 -15.24
N LYS A 96 -10.39 -11.92 -14.98
CA LYS A 96 -10.80 -12.80 -13.86
C LYS A 96 -9.89 -12.69 -12.63
N HIS A 97 -8.84 -11.88 -12.71
CA HIS A 97 -7.81 -11.79 -11.67
C HIS A 97 -8.00 -10.52 -10.84
N LEU A 98 -7.79 -10.66 -9.55
CA LEU A 98 -7.73 -9.56 -8.62
C LEU A 98 -6.26 -9.19 -8.38
N VAL A 99 -5.89 -7.94 -8.68
CA VAL A 99 -4.52 -7.44 -8.55
C VAL A 99 -4.46 -6.27 -7.58
N LYS A 100 -3.44 -6.24 -6.73
CA LYS A 100 -3.28 -5.22 -5.70
C LYS A 100 -2.56 -3.99 -6.25
N LEU A 101 -3.20 -2.84 -6.16
CA LEU A 101 -2.63 -1.53 -6.47
C LEU A 101 -1.92 -0.93 -5.26
N CYS A 102 -2.49 -1.10 -4.07
CA CYS A 102 -1.99 -0.49 -2.85
C CYS A 102 -2.07 -1.46 -1.68
N ALA A 103 -0.98 -1.63 -0.95
CA ALA A 103 -0.94 -2.29 0.34
C ALA A 103 -1.24 -1.29 1.46
N VAL A 104 -2.00 -1.73 2.48
CA VAL A 104 -2.27 -0.96 3.69
C VAL A 104 -1.92 -1.80 4.89
N GLY A 105 -1.03 -1.27 5.74
CA GLY A 105 -0.63 -1.91 6.99
C GLY A 105 -0.32 -0.85 8.04
N VAL A 106 -1.22 -0.67 9.00
CA VAL A 106 -1.11 0.35 10.05
C VAL A 106 -0.87 -0.27 11.41
N ARG A 107 -0.38 0.53 12.33
CA ARG A 107 -0.41 0.30 13.76
C ARG A 107 -0.98 1.55 14.43
N ALA A 108 -1.79 1.36 15.47
CA ALA A 108 -2.20 2.42 16.38
C ALA A 108 -1.79 2.06 17.81
N SER A 109 -1.24 3.01 18.54
CA SER A 109 -0.85 2.85 19.94
C SER A 109 -1.21 4.14 20.68
N HIS A 110 -1.99 4.01 21.76
CA HIS A 110 -2.51 5.15 22.53
C HIS A 110 -3.16 6.23 21.63
N GLY A 111 -4.00 5.81 20.67
CA GLY A 111 -4.65 6.70 19.72
C GLY A 111 -3.77 7.21 18.57
N VAL A 112 -2.44 7.09 18.66
CA VAL A 112 -1.52 7.59 17.63
C VAL A 112 -1.22 6.53 16.59
N THR A 113 -1.36 6.90 15.30
CA THR A 113 -1.10 6.01 14.15
C THR A 113 0.38 5.97 13.77
N MET A 114 0.81 4.82 13.28
CA MET A 114 2.13 4.57 12.69
C MET A 114 1.97 3.70 11.45
N HIS A 115 2.97 3.75 10.56
CA HIS A 115 2.91 3.15 9.24
C HIS A 115 1.75 3.71 8.41
N GLY A 116 1.25 2.99 7.42
CA GLY A 116 0.20 3.52 6.55
C GLY A 116 -0.01 2.68 5.31
N LEU A 117 0.27 3.26 4.16
CA LEU A 117 0.05 2.62 2.87
C LEU A 117 1.26 2.72 1.94
N ALA A 118 1.27 1.81 0.96
CA ALA A 118 2.25 1.77 -0.11
C ALA A 118 1.52 1.47 -1.44
N MET A 119 1.42 2.49 -2.30
CA MET A 119 0.75 2.41 -3.59
C MET A 119 1.79 2.31 -4.71
N ASN A 120 1.63 1.34 -5.59
CA ASN A 120 2.48 1.18 -6.75
C ASN A 120 2.10 2.21 -7.82
N VAL A 121 2.97 3.20 -8.06
CA VAL A 121 2.79 4.22 -9.11
C VAL A 121 3.52 3.81 -10.38
N ALA A 122 4.84 3.68 -10.31
CA ALA A 122 5.72 3.23 -11.40
C ALA A 122 6.74 2.21 -10.88
N THR A 123 6.33 1.42 -9.90
CA THR A 123 7.13 0.39 -9.23
C THR A 123 7.49 -0.71 -10.21
N ASP A 124 8.73 -1.19 -10.18
CA ASP A 124 9.11 -2.44 -10.85
C ASP A 124 8.46 -3.62 -10.11
N LEU A 125 7.43 -4.18 -10.73
CA LEU A 125 6.61 -5.23 -10.16
C LEU A 125 7.31 -6.60 -10.12
N ASN A 126 8.45 -6.77 -10.79
CA ASN A 126 9.23 -8.00 -10.75
C ASN A 126 9.71 -8.34 -9.33
N TRP A 127 9.95 -7.33 -8.51
CA TRP A 127 10.32 -7.53 -7.11
C TRP A 127 9.26 -8.28 -6.30
N PHE A 128 8.00 -8.22 -6.69
CA PHE A 128 6.93 -8.97 -6.01
C PHE A 128 6.94 -10.48 -6.31
N HIS A 129 7.68 -10.95 -7.33
CA HIS A 129 7.83 -12.38 -7.61
C HIS A 129 8.67 -13.12 -6.55
N LEU A 130 9.36 -12.41 -5.69
CA LEU A 130 10.15 -12.98 -4.60
C LEU A 130 9.34 -13.21 -3.30
N ILE A 131 8.05 -12.86 -3.32
CA ILE A 131 7.15 -13.02 -2.17
C ILE A 131 5.76 -13.49 -2.61
N ASN A 132 5.01 -14.06 -1.66
CA ASN A 132 3.55 -14.21 -1.76
C ASN A 132 2.87 -13.08 -0.97
N PRO A 133 2.50 -11.97 -1.61
CA PRO A 133 1.94 -10.83 -0.88
C PRO A 133 0.65 -11.22 -0.15
N CYS A 134 0.60 -11.04 1.16
CA CYS A 134 -0.53 -11.42 2.02
C CYS A 134 -0.91 -12.90 1.95
N GLY A 135 0.04 -13.80 1.62
CA GLY A 135 -0.20 -15.23 1.49
C GLY A 135 -1.07 -15.64 0.29
N PHE A 136 -1.38 -14.72 -0.61
CA PHE A 136 -2.17 -15.03 -1.80
C PHE A 136 -1.26 -15.53 -2.92
N THR A 137 -1.52 -16.73 -3.40
CA THR A 137 -0.81 -17.35 -4.54
C THR A 137 -1.54 -17.12 -5.88
N ASP A 138 -2.79 -16.67 -5.82
CA ASP A 138 -3.69 -16.47 -6.96
C ASP A 138 -3.92 -14.99 -7.32
N ARG A 139 -3.32 -14.06 -6.54
CA ARG A 139 -3.49 -12.62 -6.70
C ARG A 139 -2.19 -11.95 -7.09
N GLY A 140 -2.25 -11.14 -8.13
CA GLY A 140 -1.11 -10.36 -8.61
C GLY A 140 -1.01 -8.97 -7.96
N VAL A 141 -0.07 -8.20 -8.48
CA VAL A 141 0.10 -6.77 -8.19
C VAL A 141 0.05 -5.97 -9.48
N CYS A 142 -0.33 -4.70 -9.38
CA CYS A 142 -0.35 -3.76 -10.49
C CYS A 142 0.22 -2.40 -10.04
N SER A 143 0.45 -1.50 -10.99
CA SER A 143 0.83 -0.11 -10.73
C SER A 143 -0.04 0.85 -11.57
N LEU A 144 -0.08 2.13 -11.21
CA LEU A 144 -0.78 3.13 -12.03
C LEU A 144 -0.22 3.15 -13.45
N SER A 145 1.10 3.07 -13.62
CA SER A 145 1.72 3.08 -14.94
C SER A 145 1.31 1.87 -15.80
N THR A 146 1.26 0.66 -15.21
CA THR A 146 0.81 -0.53 -15.94
C THR A 146 -0.66 -0.49 -16.32
N LEU A 147 -1.50 0.05 -15.43
CA LEU A 147 -2.95 0.15 -15.65
C LEU A 147 -3.32 1.21 -16.69
N THR A 148 -2.59 2.33 -16.71
CA THR A 148 -2.84 3.43 -17.66
C THR A 148 -2.15 3.27 -19.01
N GLY A 149 -1.20 2.33 -19.12
CA GLY A 149 -0.36 2.15 -20.31
C GLY A 149 0.60 3.31 -20.59
N ARG A 150 0.85 4.19 -19.61
CA ARG A 150 1.78 5.32 -19.71
C ARG A 150 2.63 5.47 -18.46
N SER A 151 3.74 6.19 -18.58
CA SER A 151 4.51 6.59 -17.39
C SER A 151 3.71 7.58 -16.55
N VAL A 152 3.54 7.26 -15.25
CA VAL A 152 2.94 8.13 -14.23
C VAL A 152 4.00 8.50 -13.22
N THR A 153 4.18 9.80 -12.94
CA THR A 153 5.27 10.26 -12.08
C THR A 153 4.81 10.54 -10.63
N MET A 154 5.76 10.58 -9.71
CA MET A 154 5.48 10.94 -8.31
C MET A 154 5.06 12.40 -8.16
N GLU A 155 5.59 13.29 -8.99
CA GLU A 155 5.24 14.71 -9.03
C GLU A 155 3.79 14.92 -9.41
N GLU A 156 3.27 14.09 -10.32
CA GLU A 156 1.87 14.10 -10.74
C GLU A 156 0.95 13.55 -9.64
N VAL A 157 1.35 12.46 -8.98
CA VAL A 157 0.51 11.71 -8.05
C VAL A 157 0.44 12.33 -6.66
N LYS A 158 1.58 12.78 -6.09
CA LYS A 158 1.65 13.26 -4.70
C LYS A 158 0.63 14.35 -4.37
N PRO A 159 0.50 15.45 -5.13
CA PRO A 159 -0.44 16.52 -4.79
C PRO A 159 -1.90 16.05 -4.82
N LYS A 160 -2.26 15.20 -5.79
CA LYS A 160 -3.60 14.62 -5.91
C LYS A 160 -3.91 13.69 -4.74
N PHE A 161 -2.95 12.81 -4.39
CA PHE A 161 -3.11 11.91 -3.25
C PHE A 161 -3.29 12.68 -1.93
N ILE A 162 -2.49 13.73 -1.69
CA ILE A 162 -2.63 14.59 -0.49
C ILE A 162 -4.01 15.24 -0.45
N TYR A 163 -4.52 15.70 -1.58
CA TYR A 163 -5.88 16.27 -1.66
C TYR A 163 -6.95 15.25 -1.23
N HIS A 164 -6.94 14.03 -1.80
CA HIS A 164 -7.90 12.99 -1.44
C HIS A 164 -7.74 12.52 0.00
N LEU A 165 -6.49 12.37 0.47
CA LEU A 165 -6.21 11.94 1.84
C LEU A 165 -6.78 12.94 2.86
N THR A 166 -6.49 14.24 2.69
CA THR A 166 -6.97 15.26 3.62
C THR A 166 -8.48 15.42 3.59
N LYS A 167 -9.10 15.26 2.41
CA LYS A 167 -10.54 15.25 2.26
C LYS A 167 -11.19 14.07 2.99
N ASN A 168 -10.68 12.86 2.80
CA ASN A 168 -11.26 11.64 3.38
C ASN A 168 -10.99 11.50 4.88
N LEU A 169 -9.90 12.08 5.38
CA LEU A 169 -9.62 12.19 6.81
C LEU A 169 -10.30 13.37 7.48
N ASN A 170 -10.87 14.31 6.70
CA ASN A 170 -11.45 15.57 7.17
C ASN A 170 -10.44 16.41 7.98
N VAL A 171 -9.20 16.45 7.55
CA VAL A 171 -8.10 17.20 8.18
C VAL A 171 -7.52 18.24 7.24
N LYS A 172 -6.88 19.29 7.80
CA LYS A 172 -6.19 20.31 7.00
C LYS A 172 -4.70 19.97 6.91
N TYR A 173 -4.20 19.86 5.68
CA TYR A 173 -2.77 19.79 5.44
C TYR A 173 -2.14 21.19 5.56
N LYS A 174 -1.20 21.34 6.47
CA LYS A 174 -0.35 22.55 6.54
C LYS A 174 0.95 22.23 5.81
N LYS A 175 1.26 23.05 4.81
CA LYS A 175 2.55 23.01 4.11
C LYS A 175 3.68 23.43 5.04
#